data_ed1be45a4103ef1e50bf6300b27d4b62
#
_entry.id   ed1be45a4103ef1e50bf6300b27d4b62
#
_cell.length_a   1.000
_cell.length_b   1.000
_cell.length_c   1.000
_cell.angle_alpha   90.00
_cell.angle_beta   90.00
_cell.angle_gamma   90.00
#
_symmetry.space_group_name_H-M   'P 1'
#
loop_
_entity.id
_entity.type
_entity.pdbx_description
1 polymer ?
#
loop_
_entity_poly.entity_id
_entity_poly.type
_entity_poly.pdbx_seq_one_letter_code
_entity_poly.pdbx_strand_id
1 'polypeptide(L)'
;MRSPYGAPGSHVAANAALHIGHAELPIDLRDALAYAKLSAQDVLAAFTSIRRQTAIDEKTGATDEHSLRSMRVLTRGLQLDSVVIAQRKLSPLEETVLAACVRVTRNIGLHRSRGLGHVQLSLLNTAGQPIVTNFENELMGGK
;
A
#
# COMPACT_ATOMS: atom_id res chain seq x y z
N MET A 1 -17.75 12.17 -16.14
CA MET A 1 -17.32 10.95 -15.46
C MET A 1 -16.78 11.35 -14.10
N ARG A 2 -17.35 10.90 -12.97
CA ARG A 2 -16.87 11.28 -11.63
C ARG A 2 -15.74 10.36 -11.23
N SER A 3 -14.66 10.91 -10.68
CA SER A 3 -13.53 10.13 -10.19
C SER A 3 -13.98 9.16 -9.09
N PRO A 4 -13.56 7.88 -9.11
CA PRO A 4 -13.86 6.93 -8.05
C PRO A 4 -13.20 7.29 -6.70
N TYR A 5 -12.23 8.19 -6.71
CA TYR A 5 -11.45 8.60 -5.53
C TYR A 5 -11.87 9.95 -4.93
N GLY A 6 -12.99 10.53 -5.41
CA GLY A 6 -13.43 11.86 -5.00
C GLY A 6 -12.71 13.01 -5.73
N ALA A 7 -13.08 14.24 -5.42
CA ALA A 7 -12.44 15.42 -5.99
C ALA A 7 -11.18 15.79 -5.18
N PRO A 8 -10.08 16.20 -5.83
CA PRO A 8 -8.90 16.69 -5.15
C PRO A 8 -9.24 17.88 -4.21
N GLY A 9 -8.80 17.82 -2.95
CA GLY A 9 -9.06 18.88 -1.96
C GLY A 9 -10.45 18.87 -1.31
N SER A 10 -11.31 17.89 -1.64
CA SER A 10 -12.60 17.72 -0.98
C SER A 10 -12.41 17.08 0.40
N HIS A 11 -12.81 17.80 1.45
CA HIS A 11 -12.90 17.25 2.81
C HIS A 11 -14.17 16.41 3.02
N VAL A 12 -15.05 16.34 2.03
CA VAL A 12 -16.30 15.59 2.08
C VAL A 12 -16.07 14.26 1.38
N ALA A 13 -15.80 13.22 2.15
CA ALA A 13 -15.67 11.83 1.67
C ALA A 13 -16.99 11.26 1.06
N ALA A 14 -18.06 12.04 1.02
CA ALA A 14 -19.40 11.63 0.63
C ALA A 14 -19.54 11.15 -0.84
N ASN A 15 -18.52 11.32 -1.68
CA ASN A 15 -18.57 10.97 -3.09
C ASN A 15 -17.50 9.95 -3.53
N ALA A 16 -16.69 9.42 -2.61
CA ALA A 16 -15.75 8.36 -2.96
C ALA A 16 -16.49 7.05 -3.22
N ALA A 17 -16.22 6.41 -4.35
CA ALA A 17 -16.82 5.11 -4.67
C ALA A 17 -16.15 3.96 -3.91
N LEU A 18 -14.91 4.16 -3.45
CA LEU A 18 -14.09 3.17 -2.77
C LEU A 18 -13.56 3.71 -1.45
N HIS A 19 -13.57 2.85 -0.45
CA HIS A 19 -12.85 3.04 0.80
C HIS A 19 -11.80 1.94 0.93
N ILE A 20 -10.56 2.35 1.15
CA ILE A 20 -9.44 1.42 1.38
C ILE A 20 -9.13 1.46 2.88
N GLY A 21 -9.26 0.32 3.52
CA GLY A 21 -8.99 0.16 4.94
C GLY A 21 -7.50 0.19 5.28
N HIS A 22 -7.22 0.06 6.56
CA HIS A 22 -5.83 -0.06 7.03
C HIS A 22 -5.21 -1.37 6.53
N ALA A 23 -3.91 -1.33 6.26
CA ALA A 23 -3.14 -2.54 6.01
C ALA A 23 -2.78 -3.18 7.35
N GLU A 24 -3.17 -4.42 7.55
CA GLU A 24 -3.01 -5.19 8.78
C GLU A 24 -2.23 -6.47 8.51
N LEU A 25 -1.62 -7.03 9.55
CA LEU A 25 -1.04 -8.37 9.46
C LEU A 25 -2.15 -9.40 9.18
N PRO A 26 -1.86 -10.46 8.41
CA PRO A 26 -2.82 -11.55 8.19
C PRO A 26 -3.39 -12.08 9.51
N ILE A 27 -4.66 -12.49 9.48
CA ILE A 27 -5.38 -12.90 10.70
C ILE A 27 -4.66 -14.05 11.43
N ASP A 28 -4.17 -15.04 10.69
CA ASP A 28 -3.47 -16.20 11.25
C ASP A 28 -2.20 -15.78 12.01
N LEU A 29 -1.47 -14.80 11.46
CA LEU A 29 -0.28 -14.26 12.09
C LEU A 29 -0.63 -13.45 13.34
N ARG A 30 -1.69 -12.65 13.29
CA ARG A 30 -2.17 -11.90 14.46
C ARG A 30 -2.58 -12.83 15.60
N ASP A 31 -3.30 -13.91 15.28
CA ASP A 31 -3.72 -14.90 16.26
C ASP A 31 -2.53 -15.64 16.88
N ALA A 32 -1.54 -16.02 16.05
CA ALA A 32 -0.31 -16.64 16.53
C ALA A 32 0.48 -15.72 17.48
N LEU A 33 0.59 -14.42 17.13
CA LEU A 33 1.26 -13.42 17.98
C LEU A 33 0.52 -13.21 19.30
N ALA A 34 -0.82 -13.17 19.26
CA ALA A 34 -1.65 -13.04 20.45
C ALA A 34 -1.51 -14.29 21.36
N TYR A 35 -1.50 -15.47 20.78
CA TYR A 35 -1.26 -16.72 21.51
C TYR A 35 0.13 -16.75 22.19
N ALA A 36 1.15 -16.28 21.48
CA ALA A 36 2.51 -16.19 22.00
C ALA A 36 2.68 -15.09 23.05
N LYS A 37 1.67 -14.28 23.31
CA LYS A 37 1.66 -13.17 24.29
C LYS A 37 2.85 -12.20 24.10
N LEU A 38 3.26 -11.97 22.88
CA LEU A 38 4.32 -11.02 22.55
C LEU A 38 3.87 -9.59 22.83
N SER A 39 4.80 -8.78 23.34
CA SER A 39 4.51 -7.36 23.54
C SER A 39 4.45 -6.63 22.19
N ALA A 40 3.75 -5.49 22.15
CA ALA A 40 3.70 -4.65 20.95
C ALA A 40 5.11 -4.19 20.51
N GLN A 41 6.05 -4.04 21.45
CA GLN A 41 7.44 -3.68 21.15
C GLN A 41 8.18 -4.82 20.47
N ASP A 42 7.99 -6.07 20.92
CA ASP A 42 8.62 -7.24 20.29
C ASP A 42 8.10 -7.44 18.87
N VAL A 43 6.77 -7.32 18.67
CA VAL A 43 6.14 -7.38 17.36
C VAL A 43 6.69 -6.27 16.45
N LEU A 44 6.78 -5.04 16.95
CA LEU A 44 7.31 -3.91 16.19
C LEU A 44 8.79 -4.11 15.83
N ALA A 45 9.59 -4.67 16.75
CA ALA A 45 10.99 -4.97 16.51
C ALA A 45 11.18 -6.09 15.47
N ALA A 46 10.33 -7.12 15.52
CA ALA A 46 10.39 -8.24 14.58
C ALA A 46 10.06 -7.84 13.14
N PHE A 47 9.05 -6.95 12.94
CA PHE A 47 8.56 -6.59 11.63
C PHE A 47 9.06 -5.26 11.09
N THR A 48 9.91 -4.56 11.82
CA THR A 48 10.48 -3.29 11.38
C THR A 48 11.96 -3.17 11.65
N SER A 49 12.63 -2.31 10.91
CA SER A 49 14.01 -1.90 11.17
C SER A 49 14.13 -0.38 11.13
N ILE A 50 15.14 0.14 11.84
CA ILE A 50 15.43 1.57 11.80
C ILE A 50 16.54 1.80 10.77
N ARG A 51 16.20 2.58 9.72
CA ARG A 51 17.19 3.08 8.78
C ARG A 51 17.60 4.49 9.17
N ARG A 52 18.89 4.68 9.28
CA ARG A 52 19.51 6.00 9.47
C ARG A 52 20.04 6.50 8.16
N GLN A 53 19.79 7.75 7.86
CA GLN A 53 20.25 8.43 6.66
C GLN A 53 20.90 9.76 7.07
N THR A 54 22.03 10.08 6.46
CA THR A 54 22.71 11.37 6.60
C THR A 54 22.67 12.06 5.25
N ALA A 55 22.59 13.38 5.22
CA ALA A 55 22.85 14.16 4.03
C ALA A 55 24.37 14.41 3.95
N ILE A 56 24.90 14.38 2.74
CA ILE A 56 26.28 14.77 2.44
C ILE A 56 26.21 16.19 1.89
N ASP A 57 26.98 17.09 2.45
CA ASP A 57 27.14 18.44 1.91
C ASP A 57 27.88 18.33 0.56
N GLU A 58 27.24 18.80 -0.49
CA GLU A 58 27.80 18.74 -1.87
C GLU A 58 29.09 19.53 -2.04
N LYS A 59 29.35 20.55 -1.20
CA LYS A 59 30.54 21.40 -1.29
C LYS A 59 31.75 20.82 -0.55
N THR A 60 31.50 20.20 0.59
CA THR A 60 32.58 19.71 1.47
C THR A 60 32.77 18.21 1.36
N GLY A 61 31.78 17.47 0.82
CA GLY A 61 31.78 16.00 0.80
C GLY A 61 31.65 15.38 2.18
N ALA A 62 31.53 16.19 3.23
CA ALA A 62 31.37 15.74 4.61
C ALA A 62 29.89 15.54 4.97
N THR A 63 29.67 14.77 6.04
CA THR A 63 28.32 14.61 6.60
C THR A 63 27.85 15.96 7.16
N ASP A 64 26.69 16.43 6.71
CA ASP A 64 26.08 17.63 7.23
C ASP A 64 25.71 17.43 8.70
N GLU A 65 26.23 18.28 9.58
CA GLU A 65 25.89 18.29 11.01
C GLU A 65 24.40 18.55 11.16
N HIS A 66 23.66 17.72 11.89
CA HIS A 66 22.21 17.72 12.05
C HIS A 66 21.38 17.08 10.92
N SER A 67 22.00 16.43 9.95
CA SER A 67 21.28 15.75 8.87
C SER A 67 20.84 14.32 9.19
N LEU A 68 21.18 13.79 10.36
CA LEU A 68 20.82 12.42 10.78
C LEU A 68 19.30 12.27 10.88
N ARG A 69 18.72 11.57 9.93
CA ARG A 69 17.29 11.23 9.93
C ARG A 69 17.13 9.74 10.17
N SER A 70 16.31 9.40 11.14
CA SER A 70 15.93 8.03 11.40
C SER A 70 14.52 7.78 10.90
N MET A 71 14.32 6.70 10.19
CA MET A 71 12.98 6.25 9.79
C MET A 71 12.81 4.77 10.10
N ARG A 72 11.62 4.42 10.54
CA ARG A 72 11.22 3.03 10.71
C ARG A 72 10.67 2.52 9.39
N VAL A 73 11.17 1.38 8.96
CA VAL A 73 10.76 0.73 7.72
C VAL A 73 10.30 -0.69 8.02
N LEU A 74 9.32 -1.18 7.25
CA LEU A 74 8.88 -2.56 7.34
C LEU A 74 9.95 -3.49 6.79
N THR A 75 10.06 -4.68 7.38
CA THR A 75 10.95 -5.72 6.88
C THR A 75 10.49 -6.22 5.52
N ARG A 76 11.45 -6.64 4.70
CA ARG A 76 11.17 -7.18 3.38
C ARG A 76 10.41 -8.50 3.50
N GLY A 77 9.44 -8.71 2.59
CA GLY A 77 8.66 -9.94 2.53
C GLY A 77 7.50 -10.00 3.52
N LEU A 78 7.25 -8.92 4.28
CA LEU A 78 6.09 -8.84 5.15
C LEU A 78 4.82 -8.77 4.30
N GLN A 79 3.89 -9.69 4.56
CA GLN A 79 2.55 -9.66 3.99
C GLN A 79 1.64 -8.80 4.86
N LEU A 80 0.82 -7.98 4.20
CA LEU A 80 -0.22 -7.17 4.83
C LEU A 80 -1.50 -7.30 4.00
N ASP A 81 -2.63 -7.38 4.69
CA ASP A 81 -3.95 -7.45 4.08
C ASP A 81 -4.70 -6.14 4.34
N SER A 82 -5.45 -5.69 3.35
CA SER A 82 -6.31 -4.51 3.47
C SER A 82 -7.65 -4.77 2.80
N VAL A 83 -8.72 -4.29 3.43
CA VAL A 83 -10.07 -4.42 2.89
C VAL A 83 -10.38 -3.23 1.99
N VAL A 84 -10.88 -3.50 0.80
CA VAL A 84 -11.41 -2.48 -0.11
C VAL A 84 -12.93 -2.59 -0.13
N ILE A 85 -13.61 -1.54 0.29
CA ILE A 85 -15.07 -1.48 0.38
C ILE A 85 -15.59 -0.56 -0.73
N ALA A 86 -16.41 -1.10 -1.61
CA ALA A 86 -17.13 -0.29 -2.58
C ALA A 86 -18.37 0.30 -1.92
N GLN A 87 -18.50 1.63 -1.91
CA GLN A 87 -19.65 2.36 -1.35
C GLN A 87 -20.89 2.25 -2.24
N ARG A 88 -20.70 1.84 -3.47
CA ARG A 88 -21.74 1.53 -4.46
C ARG A 88 -21.28 0.42 -5.38
N LYS A 89 -22.19 -0.17 -6.13
CA LYS A 89 -21.82 -1.11 -7.18
C LYS A 89 -20.91 -0.41 -8.20
N LEU A 90 -19.76 -1.00 -8.44
CA LEU A 90 -18.82 -0.54 -9.48
C LEU A 90 -19.32 -1.00 -10.85
N SER A 91 -19.06 -0.22 -11.86
CA SER A 91 -19.22 -0.65 -13.25
C SER A 91 -18.06 -1.59 -13.64
N PRO A 92 -18.23 -2.45 -14.65
CA PRO A 92 -17.13 -3.34 -15.11
C PRO A 92 -15.86 -2.57 -15.47
N LEU A 93 -15.99 -1.39 -16.07
CA LEU A 93 -14.83 -0.54 -16.37
C LEU A 93 -14.13 -0.05 -15.10
N GLU A 94 -14.87 0.34 -14.06
CA GLU A 94 -14.27 0.77 -12.79
C GLU A 94 -13.54 -0.38 -12.07
N GLU A 95 -14.10 -1.59 -12.11
CA GLU A 95 -13.44 -2.80 -11.57
C GLU A 95 -12.16 -3.11 -12.34
N THR A 96 -12.18 -3.03 -13.65
CA THR A 96 -11.01 -3.24 -14.51
C THR A 96 -9.93 -2.21 -14.23
N VAL A 97 -10.30 -0.93 -14.13
CA VAL A 97 -9.36 0.14 -13.80
C VAL A 97 -8.76 -0.06 -12.41
N LEU A 98 -9.57 -0.43 -11.42
CA LEU A 98 -9.08 -0.72 -10.07
C LEU A 98 -8.05 -1.84 -10.08
N ALA A 99 -8.36 -2.96 -10.73
CA ALA A 99 -7.44 -4.10 -10.81
C ALA A 99 -6.15 -3.75 -11.56
N ALA A 100 -6.24 -2.95 -12.63
CA ALA A 100 -5.08 -2.45 -13.34
C ALA A 100 -4.21 -1.54 -12.45
N CYS A 101 -4.82 -0.60 -11.71
CA CYS A 101 -4.11 0.27 -10.77
C CYS A 101 -3.37 -0.53 -9.70
N VAL A 102 -4.02 -1.55 -9.11
CA VAL A 102 -3.39 -2.43 -8.12
C VAL A 102 -2.19 -3.15 -8.75
N ARG A 103 -2.35 -3.71 -9.93
CA ARG A 103 -1.30 -4.48 -10.61
C ARG A 103 -0.07 -3.65 -11.02
N VAL A 104 -0.25 -2.39 -11.41
CA VAL A 104 0.86 -1.52 -11.83
C VAL A 104 1.53 -0.79 -10.67
N THR A 105 0.90 -0.78 -9.49
CA THR A 105 1.47 -0.13 -8.31
C THR A 105 2.63 -0.97 -7.76
N ARG A 106 3.83 -0.44 -7.89
CA ARG A 106 5.08 -1.10 -7.49
C ARG A 106 5.71 -0.53 -6.23
N ASN A 107 5.32 0.68 -5.84
CA ASN A 107 5.93 1.37 -4.72
C ASN A 107 4.89 2.13 -3.91
N ILE A 108 4.92 1.94 -2.59
CA ILE A 108 4.06 2.64 -1.62
C ILE A 108 4.94 3.28 -0.54
N GLY A 109 4.49 4.41 0.02
CA GLY A 109 5.15 5.08 1.13
C GLY A 109 6.11 6.19 0.71
N LEU A 110 6.96 6.59 1.67
CA LEU A 110 7.94 7.65 1.49
C LEU A 110 9.24 7.11 0.88
N HIS A 111 10.03 8.00 0.25
CA HIS A 111 11.34 7.69 -0.33
C HIS A 111 11.34 6.59 -1.40
N ARG A 112 10.27 6.49 -2.19
CA ARG A 112 10.11 5.52 -3.28
C ARG A 112 11.23 5.57 -4.33
N SER A 113 11.78 6.75 -4.57
CA SER A 113 12.90 6.96 -5.50
C SER A 113 14.27 6.48 -4.94
N ARG A 114 14.33 6.14 -3.65
CA ARG A 114 15.56 5.68 -2.97
C ARG A 114 15.53 4.18 -2.64
N GLY A 115 14.81 3.40 -3.44
CA GLY A 115 14.75 1.94 -3.32
C GLY A 115 13.93 1.43 -2.12
N LEU A 116 13.10 2.29 -1.53
CA LEU A 116 12.17 1.91 -0.48
C LEU A 116 10.74 1.75 -1.01
N GLY A 117 9.91 1.07 -0.22
CA GLY A 117 8.48 0.92 -0.47
C GLY A 117 8.14 0.02 -1.64
N HIS A 118 9.06 -0.82 -2.13
CA HIS A 118 8.74 -1.79 -3.17
C HIS A 118 7.70 -2.79 -2.64
N VAL A 119 6.60 -2.93 -3.36
CA VAL A 119 5.48 -3.81 -3.01
C VAL A 119 5.02 -4.62 -4.21
N GLN A 120 4.43 -5.76 -3.93
CA GLN A 120 3.62 -6.52 -4.86
C GLN A 120 2.19 -6.54 -4.32
N LEU A 121 1.25 -6.00 -5.09
CA LEU A 121 -0.15 -5.94 -4.70
C LEU A 121 -0.96 -6.95 -5.51
N SER A 122 -1.95 -7.56 -4.85
CA SER A 122 -2.94 -8.44 -5.47
C SER A 122 -4.33 -8.03 -4.98
N LEU A 123 -5.27 -7.90 -5.90
CA LEU A 123 -6.67 -7.69 -5.58
C LEU A 123 -7.36 -9.06 -5.57
N LEU A 124 -7.99 -9.37 -4.44
CA LEU A 124 -8.71 -10.63 -4.26
C LEU A 124 -10.21 -10.34 -4.13
N ASN A 125 -11.03 -11.27 -4.61
CA ASN A 125 -12.46 -11.24 -4.33
C ASN A 125 -12.76 -11.76 -2.90
N THR A 126 -14.01 -11.74 -2.49
CA THR A 126 -14.43 -12.22 -1.16
C THR A 126 -14.19 -13.73 -0.94
N ALA A 127 -13.96 -14.49 -2.01
CA ALA A 127 -13.59 -15.90 -1.96
C ALA A 127 -12.06 -16.12 -1.93
N GLY A 128 -11.25 -15.04 -1.84
CA GLY A 128 -9.80 -15.12 -1.82
C GLY A 128 -9.15 -15.39 -3.18
N GLN A 129 -9.91 -15.33 -4.27
CA GLN A 129 -9.39 -15.57 -5.61
C GLN A 129 -8.90 -14.25 -6.23
N PRO A 130 -7.76 -14.25 -6.94
CA PRO A 130 -7.26 -13.07 -7.62
C PRO A 130 -8.24 -12.58 -8.68
N ILE A 131 -8.53 -11.29 -8.64
CA ILE A 131 -9.28 -10.62 -9.71
C ILE A 131 -8.29 -10.35 -10.84
N VAL A 132 -8.33 -11.20 -11.85
CA VAL A 132 -7.54 -11.06 -13.07
C VAL A 132 -8.46 -10.44 -14.13
N THR A 133 -8.24 -9.19 -14.46
CA THR A 133 -8.94 -8.54 -15.57
C THR A 133 -8.10 -8.68 -16.82
N ASN A 134 -8.73 -9.15 -17.91
CA ASN A 134 -8.15 -9.10 -19.24
C ASN A 134 -8.29 -7.67 -19.78
N PHE A 135 -7.47 -6.77 -19.25
CA PHE A 135 -7.46 -5.35 -19.59
C PHE A 135 -7.41 -5.11 -21.11
N GLU A 136 -6.68 -5.95 -21.83
CA GLU A 136 -6.59 -5.87 -23.29
C GLU A 136 -7.93 -6.18 -23.98
N ASN A 137 -8.67 -7.16 -23.49
CA ASN A 137 -9.96 -7.54 -24.11
C ASN A 137 -11.08 -6.54 -23.81
N GLU A 138 -11.06 -5.89 -22.65
CA GLU A 138 -12.11 -4.94 -22.28
C GLU A 138 -11.86 -3.53 -22.89
N LEU A 139 -10.61 -3.13 -23.09
CA LEU A 139 -10.28 -1.88 -23.79
C LEU A 139 -10.40 -2.01 -25.31
N MET A 140 -10.13 -3.19 -25.86
CA MET A 140 -10.20 -3.46 -27.30
C MET A 140 -11.54 -4.03 -27.74
N GLY A 141 -12.34 -4.56 -26.82
CA GLY A 141 -13.62 -5.24 -27.11
C GLY A 141 -14.83 -4.34 -27.29
N GLY A 142 -14.66 -3.04 -27.37
CA GLY A 142 -15.72 -2.04 -27.68
C GLY A 142 -15.90 -1.83 -29.18
N LYS A 143 -16.11 -2.91 -29.95
CA LYS A 143 -16.67 -2.84 -31.31
C LYS A 143 -17.86 -3.76 -31.44
#